data_7303f2a7df0f0ebe88badcf6f79e4167
#
_entry.id   7303f2a7df0f0ebe88badcf6f79e4167
#
_cell.length_a   1.000
_cell.length_b   1.000
_cell.length_c   1.000
_cell.angle_alpha   90.00
_cell.angle_beta   90.00
_cell.angle_gamma   90.00
#
_symmetry.space_group_name_H-M   'P 1'
#
loop_
_entity.id
_entity.type
_entity.pdbx_description
1 polymer ?
#
loop_
_entity_poly.entity_id
_entity_poly.type
_entity_poly.pdbx_seq_one_letter_code
_entity_poly.pdbx_strand_id
1 'polypeptide(L)'
;KVGRKSWIEKERNIDVFDIKSDAVKTLIELGVSESDLLISDKTNQCYHPGRSGSINFKSEKGPHLAFFGEIHPAIVKKLDFNEPNIYGLEIFLKNIPEPNKKIRQTKKSFQPSDFQKSQRDFAFVIDKIFKIGLLEKIIKEIDISLIREVKTFDVYEGENIPKDKKSVAINVTLQSVNKT
;
A
#
# COMPACT_ATOMS: atom_id res chain seq x y z
N LYS A 1 14.61 -13.61 -2.02
CA LYS A 1 13.79 -14.36 -1.06
C LYS A 1 13.47 -13.47 0.13
N VAL A 2 12.22 -13.47 0.58
CA VAL A 2 11.76 -12.69 1.73
C VAL A 2 11.72 -13.60 2.96
N GLY A 3 12.21 -13.04 4.07
CA GLY A 3 12.16 -13.71 5.38
C GLY A 3 13.39 -14.55 5.71
N ARG A 4 13.67 -14.65 7.01
CA ARG A 4 14.61 -15.66 7.50
C ARG A 4 13.92 -17.02 7.43
N LYS A 5 14.68 -18.07 7.07
CA LYS A 5 14.16 -19.43 7.08
C LYS A 5 13.52 -19.71 8.45
N SER A 6 12.22 -19.91 8.47
CA SER A 6 11.42 -20.14 9.66
C SER A 6 10.65 -21.46 9.52
N TRP A 7 10.39 -22.14 10.62
CA TRP A 7 9.55 -23.32 10.61
C TRP A 7 8.05 -23.00 10.40
N ILE A 8 7.66 -21.74 10.60
CA ILE A 8 6.27 -21.27 10.44
C ILE A 8 6.03 -20.72 9.03
N GLU A 9 6.97 -19.94 8.47
CA GLU A 9 6.81 -19.28 7.18
C GLU A 9 7.55 -20.00 6.07
N LYS A 10 6.84 -20.33 5.00
CA LYS A 10 7.46 -20.82 3.77
C LYS A 10 8.24 -19.71 3.10
N GLU A 11 9.46 -20.01 2.65
CA GLU A 11 10.21 -19.08 1.80
C GLU A 11 9.37 -18.75 0.57
N ARG A 12 9.23 -17.48 0.27
CA ARG A 12 8.65 -16.97 -0.97
C ARG A 12 9.60 -16.02 -1.69
N ASN A 13 9.40 -15.85 -2.97
CA ASN A 13 10.12 -14.84 -3.73
C ASN A 13 9.59 -13.45 -3.37
N ILE A 14 10.46 -12.43 -3.52
CA ILE A 14 10.07 -11.02 -3.46
C ILE A 14 9.09 -10.74 -4.59
N ASP A 15 8.10 -9.91 -4.31
CA ASP A 15 7.15 -9.42 -5.30
C ASP A 15 7.02 -7.88 -5.27
N VAL A 16 6.17 -7.34 -6.15
CA VAL A 16 5.94 -5.90 -6.25
C VAL A 16 5.36 -5.30 -4.95
N PHE A 17 4.63 -6.08 -4.17
CA PHE A 17 4.03 -5.60 -2.93
C PHE A 17 5.06 -5.43 -1.81
N ASP A 18 6.12 -6.24 -1.81
CA ASP A 18 7.24 -6.07 -0.88
C ASP A 18 7.93 -4.73 -1.12
N ILE A 19 8.29 -4.45 -2.38
CA ILE A 19 8.95 -3.18 -2.75
C ILE A 19 8.03 -1.97 -2.52
N LYS A 20 6.74 -2.13 -2.79
CA LYS A 20 5.73 -1.11 -2.45
C LYS A 20 5.71 -0.84 -0.94
N SER A 21 5.71 -1.89 -0.12
CA SER A 21 5.73 -1.75 1.35
C SER A 21 6.98 -1.01 1.83
N ASP A 22 8.14 -1.34 1.26
CA ASP A 22 9.40 -0.68 1.60
C ASP A 22 9.38 0.80 1.17
N ALA A 23 8.85 1.11 -0.01
CA ALA A 23 8.68 2.48 -0.48
C ALA A 23 7.79 3.31 0.47
N VAL A 24 6.62 2.77 0.83
CA VAL A 24 5.68 3.44 1.74
C VAL A 24 6.30 3.65 3.11
N LYS A 25 6.90 2.61 3.71
CA LYS A 25 7.56 2.71 5.02
C LYS A 25 8.68 3.75 5.01
N THR A 26 9.50 3.76 3.97
CA THR A 26 10.59 4.73 3.84
C THR A 26 10.05 6.16 3.78
N LEU A 27 9.00 6.42 3.01
CA LEU A 27 8.39 7.74 2.93
C LEU A 27 7.77 8.19 4.26
N ILE A 28 7.15 7.26 5.00
CA ILE A 28 6.60 7.54 6.33
C ILE A 28 7.72 7.90 7.33
N GLU A 29 8.83 7.14 7.33
CA GLU A 29 10.00 7.44 8.18
C GLU A 29 10.68 8.77 7.79
N LEU A 30 10.59 9.18 6.51
CA LEU A 30 11.02 10.50 6.05
C LEU A 30 10.04 11.63 6.42
N GLY A 31 8.92 11.31 7.11
CA GLY A 31 7.96 12.26 7.67
C GLY A 31 6.76 12.58 6.79
N VAL A 32 6.52 11.84 5.71
CA VAL A 32 5.30 11.98 4.91
C VAL A 32 4.16 11.22 5.59
N SER A 33 2.99 11.87 5.72
CA SER A 33 1.82 11.19 6.27
C SER A 33 1.31 10.11 5.30
N GLU A 34 0.94 8.94 5.83
CA GLU A 34 0.35 7.87 5.02
C GLU A 34 -0.89 8.33 4.25
N SER A 35 -1.70 9.22 4.85
CA SER A 35 -2.88 9.81 4.20
C SER A 35 -2.56 10.69 2.98
N ASP A 36 -1.33 11.20 2.90
CA ASP A 36 -0.85 12.03 1.79
C ASP A 36 -0.20 11.21 0.67
N LEU A 37 -0.06 9.90 0.83
CA LEU A 37 0.49 8.99 -0.17
C LEU A 37 -0.60 8.49 -1.10
N LEU A 38 -0.51 8.82 -2.37
CA LEU A 38 -1.40 8.28 -3.41
C LEU A 38 -0.62 7.30 -4.28
N ILE A 39 -1.06 6.05 -4.29
CA ILE A 39 -0.47 5.00 -5.11
C ILE A 39 -1.15 4.97 -6.47
N SER A 40 -0.35 4.96 -7.53
CA SER A 40 -0.79 4.88 -8.93
C SER A 40 -0.09 3.73 -9.64
N ASP A 41 -0.79 3.14 -10.59
CA ASP A 41 -0.28 2.14 -11.53
C ASP A 41 0.56 2.73 -12.68
N LYS A 42 0.64 4.05 -12.75
CA LYS A 42 1.49 4.74 -13.72
C LYS A 42 2.95 4.69 -13.29
N THR A 43 3.82 4.33 -14.22
CA THR A 43 5.25 4.21 -13.97
C THR A 43 6.06 4.78 -15.15
N ASN A 44 7.38 4.82 -15.03
CA ASN A 44 8.28 5.19 -16.12
C ASN A 44 8.71 3.95 -16.91
N GLN A 45 9.42 4.17 -18.03
CA GLN A 45 9.84 3.12 -18.98
C GLN A 45 10.90 2.14 -18.41
N CYS A 46 11.48 2.44 -17.27
CA CYS A 46 12.48 1.57 -16.63
C CYS A 46 11.86 0.37 -15.91
N TYR A 47 10.56 0.43 -15.64
CA TYR A 47 9.83 -0.58 -14.90
C TYR A 47 8.88 -1.38 -15.79
N HIS A 48 8.54 -2.58 -15.32
CA HIS A 48 7.56 -3.44 -15.99
C HIS A 48 6.15 -2.81 -15.94
N PRO A 49 5.42 -2.67 -17.07
CA PRO A 49 4.18 -1.90 -17.13
C PRO A 49 3.03 -2.46 -16.27
N GLY A 50 3.06 -3.75 -15.93
CA GLY A 50 1.99 -4.39 -15.13
C GLY A 50 2.42 -4.80 -13.72
N ARG A 51 3.71 -4.65 -13.35
CA ARG A 51 4.25 -5.02 -12.03
C ARG A 51 5.09 -3.90 -11.42
N SER A 52 4.55 -2.70 -11.48
CA SER A 52 5.19 -1.49 -10.96
C SER A 52 4.16 -0.40 -10.69
N GLY A 53 4.59 0.68 -10.08
CA GLY A 53 3.75 1.83 -9.80
C GLY A 53 4.55 3.03 -9.34
N SER A 54 3.82 4.09 -9.04
CA SER A 54 4.35 5.30 -8.43
C SER A 54 3.61 5.67 -7.15
N ILE A 55 4.28 6.42 -6.30
CA ILE A 55 3.70 7.05 -5.14
C ILE A 55 3.76 8.56 -5.37
N ASN A 56 2.60 9.21 -5.35
CA ASN A 56 2.46 10.64 -5.57
C ASN A 56 2.03 11.33 -4.28
N PHE A 57 2.36 12.61 -4.13
CA PHE A 57 1.94 13.41 -3.00
C PHE A 57 0.53 13.95 -3.19
N LYS A 58 -0.41 13.55 -2.34
CA LYS A 58 -1.81 14.01 -2.23
C LYS A 58 -2.73 13.76 -3.42
N SER A 59 -2.24 13.74 -4.65
CA SER A 59 -3.08 13.59 -5.83
C SER A 59 -2.35 12.87 -6.97
N GLU A 60 -3.09 12.35 -7.96
CA GLU A 60 -2.50 11.72 -9.16
C GLU A 60 -1.62 12.67 -9.98
N LYS A 61 -1.90 13.98 -9.92
CA LYS A 61 -1.11 15.03 -10.56
C LYS A 61 -0.05 15.64 -9.64
N GLY A 62 0.00 15.18 -8.38
CA GLY A 62 1.00 15.62 -7.42
C GLY A 62 2.40 15.17 -7.80
N PRO A 63 3.44 15.75 -7.19
CA PRO A 63 4.81 15.35 -7.47
C PRO A 63 5.02 13.87 -7.13
N HIS A 64 5.77 13.16 -7.98
CA HIS A 64 6.18 11.80 -7.71
C HIS A 64 7.14 11.77 -6.53
N LEU A 65 6.80 11.00 -5.50
CA LEU A 65 7.67 10.76 -4.36
C LEU A 65 8.55 9.54 -4.58
N ALA A 66 8.02 8.51 -5.25
CA ALA A 66 8.76 7.30 -5.57
C ALA A 66 8.22 6.61 -6.84
N PHE A 67 9.10 5.87 -7.51
CA PHE A 67 8.75 4.76 -8.40
C PHE A 67 9.21 3.45 -7.77
N PHE A 68 8.42 2.39 -7.95
CA PHE A 68 8.73 1.07 -7.43
C PHE A 68 8.24 -0.02 -8.37
N GLY A 69 8.87 -1.17 -8.34
CA GLY A 69 8.38 -2.33 -9.08
C GLY A 69 9.48 -3.20 -9.66
N GLU A 70 9.07 -4.11 -10.52
CA GLU A 70 9.96 -4.95 -11.29
C GLU A 70 10.64 -4.13 -12.39
N ILE A 71 11.95 -4.26 -12.53
CA ILE A 71 12.71 -3.61 -13.60
C ILE A 71 12.29 -4.23 -14.94
N HIS A 72 12.18 -3.39 -15.96
CA HIS A 72 11.75 -3.83 -17.28
C HIS A 72 12.66 -4.95 -17.83
N PRO A 73 12.12 -6.11 -18.29
CA PRO A 73 12.92 -7.26 -18.71
C PRO A 73 13.93 -6.94 -19.80
N ALA A 74 13.63 -6.01 -20.69
CA ALA A 74 14.58 -5.57 -21.72
C ALA A 74 15.83 -4.87 -21.14
N ILE A 75 15.69 -4.19 -19.98
CA ILE A 75 16.82 -3.56 -19.27
C ILE A 75 17.64 -4.63 -18.57
N VAL A 76 16.98 -5.55 -17.86
CA VAL A 76 17.64 -6.69 -17.19
C VAL A 76 18.49 -7.47 -18.17
N LYS A 77 17.95 -7.77 -19.36
CA LYS A 77 18.68 -8.46 -20.44
C LYS A 77 19.87 -7.66 -20.97
N LYS A 78 19.74 -6.33 -21.10
CA LYS A 78 20.85 -5.46 -21.57
C LYS A 78 21.99 -5.37 -20.56
N LEU A 79 21.69 -5.52 -19.29
CA LEU A 79 22.67 -5.47 -18.20
C LEU A 79 23.27 -6.85 -17.89
N ASP A 80 22.90 -7.89 -18.66
CA ASP A 80 23.38 -9.27 -18.53
C ASP A 80 23.18 -9.85 -17.12
N PHE A 81 22.07 -9.48 -16.47
CA PHE A 81 21.68 -10.11 -15.22
C PHE A 81 21.05 -11.47 -15.48
N ASN A 82 21.53 -12.49 -14.78
CA ASN A 82 21.00 -13.87 -14.86
C ASN A 82 19.77 -14.12 -13.99
N GLU A 83 19.40 -13.16 -13.13
CA GLU A 83 18.22 -13.28 -12.25
C GLU A 83 16.94 -12.83 -12.99
N PRO A 84 15.86 -13.63 -12.95
CA PRO A 84 14.68 -13.37 -13.75
C PRO A 84 13.85 -12.16 -13.27
N ASN A 85 13.87 -11.84 -11.99
CA ASN A 85 13.02 -10.81 -11.40
C ASN A 85 13.84 -9.89 -10.50
N ILE A 86 14.19 -8.72 -11.02
CA ILE A 86 14.87 -7.66 -10.27
C ILE A 86 13.85 -6.57 -9.95
N TYR A 87 13.78 -6.20 -8.69
CA TYR A 87 12.90 -5.13 -8.22
C TYR A 87 13.71 -3.90 -7.86
N GLY A 88 13.18 -2.74 -8.18
CA GLY A 88 13.80 -1.45 -7.92
C GLY A 88 12.88 -0.50 -7.16
N LEU A 89 13.50 0.39 -6.41
CA LEU A 89 12.88 1.51 -5.71
C LEU A 89 13.69 2.78 -5.98
N GLU A 90 13.02 3.82 -6.44
CA GLU A 90 13.60 5.15 -6.65
C GLU A 90 12.79 6.16 -5.84
N ILE A 91 13.46 6.95 -4.99
CA ILE A 91 12.82 7.96 -4.14
C ILE A 91 13.34 9.34 -4.53
N PHE A 92 12.42 10.28 -4.79
CA PHE A 92 12.73 11.66 -5.18
C PHE A 92 12.79 12.56 -3.94
N LEU A 93 13.93 12.61 -3.27
CA LEU A 93 14.09 13.37 -2.02
C LEU A 93 13.72 14.85 -2.16
N LYS A 94 13.93 15.46 -3.32
CA LYS A 94 13.58 16.87 -3.59
C LYS A 94 12.06 17.12 -3.56
N ASN A 95 11.26 16.09 -3.80
CA ASN A 95 9.80 16.18 -3.85
C ASN A 95 9.15 15.89 -2.50
N ILE A 96 9.94 15.43 -1.53
CA ILE A 96 9.46 15.16 -0.17
C ILE A 96 9.25 16.51 0.53
N PRO A 97 8.02 16.79 1.04
CA PRO A 97 7.77 18.02 1.75
C PRO A 97 8.63 18.12 3.02
N GLU A 98 9.16 19.30 3.31
CA GLU A 98 9.87 19.50 4.56
C GLU A 98 8.95 19.20 5.74
N PRO A 99 9.35 18.31 6.65
CA PRO A 99 8.54 17.97 7.80
C PRO A 99 8.40 19.19 8.71
N ASN A 100 7.17 19.41 9.17
CA ASN A 100 6.87 20.52 10.07
C ASN A 100 7.77 20.46 11.31
N LYS A 101 8.58 21.47 11.57
CA LYS A 101 9.57 21.51 12.68
C LYS A 101 8.97 21.12 14.04
N LYS A 102 7.67 21.43 14.26
CA LYS A 102 6.93 21.07 15.48
C LYS A 102 6.63 19.56 15.60
N ILE A 103 6.56 18.83 14.48
CA ILE A 103 6.24 17.38 14.48
C ILE A 103 7.52 16.54 14.63
N ARG A 104 8.69 17.11 14.29
CA ARG A 104 9.99 16.41 14.34
C ARG A 104 10.46 16.05 15.75
N GLN A 105 10.01 16.77 16.79
CA GLN A 105 10.61 16.68 18.13
C GLN A 105 9.87 15.78 19.11
N THR A 106 8.63 15.39 18.83
CA THR A 106 7.85 14.57 19.76
C THR A 106 7.00 13.56 18.98
N LYS A 107 7.33 12.28 19.10
CA LYS A 107 6.34 11.23 18.77
C LYS A 107 5.15 11.42 19.73
N LYS A 108 3.94 11.44 19.17
CA LYS A 108 2.73 11.48 20.01
C LYS A 108 2.79 10.31 20.98
N SER A 109 2.55 10.58 22.27
CA SER A 109 2.42 9.54 23.28
C SER A 109 1.37 8.53 22.83
N PHE A 110 1.72 7.26 22.88
CA PHE A 110 0.76 6.18 22.65
C PHE A 110 -0.25 6.20 23.80
N GLN A 111 -1.50 6.48 23.49
CA GLN A 111 -2.61 6.38 24.43
C GLN A 111 -3.41 5.12 24.07
N PRO A 112 -3.25 4.04 24.83
CA PRO A 112 -4.07 2.85 24.63
C PRO A 112 -5.54 3.21 24.90
N SER A 113 -6.44 2.65 24.09
CA SER A 113 -7.87 2.76 24.35
C SER A 113 -8.27 1.67 25.35
N ASP A 114 -9.05 2.04 26.36
CA ASP A 114 -9.62 1.10 27.34
C ASP A 114 -10.73 0.23 26.75
N PHE A 115 -11.17 0.53 25.52
CA PHE A 115 -12.28 -0.18 24.88
C PHE A 115 -11.76 -1.30 23.98
N GLN A 116 -12.47 -2.42 23.98
CA GLN A 116 -12.15 -3.58 23.15
C GLN A 116 -12.31 -3.27 21.65
N LYS A 117 -11.41 -3.84 20.86
CA LYS A 117 -11.51 -3.83 19.39
C LYS A 117 -12.59 -4.82 18.95
N SER A 118 -13.42 -4.41 18.02
CA SER A 118 -14.35 -5.27 17.30
C SER A 118 -13.96 -5.35 15.84
N GLN A 119 -13.98 -6.54 15.27
CA GLN A 119 -13.68 -6.75 13.86
C GLN A 119 -14.94 -7.22 13.12
N ARG A 120 -15.12 -6.72 11.90
CA ARG A 120 -16.21 -7.10 11.02
C ARG A 120 -15.68 -7.30 9.61
N ASP A 121 -16.11 -8.39 9.01
CA ASP A 121 -15.79 -8.73 7.62
C ASP A 121 -16.96 -8.34 6.71
N PHE A 122 -16.61 -7.72 5.60
CA PHE A 122 -17.55 -7.31 4.56
C PHE A 122 -17.06 -7.83 3.21
N ALA A 123 -17.98 -8.25 2.35
CA ALA A 123 -17.69 -8.57 0.97
C ALA A 123 -18.44 -7.61 0.05
N PHE A 124 -17.70 -6.98 -0.86
CA PHE A 124 -18.22 -6.02 -1.83
C PHE A 124 -18.02 -6.56 -3.24
N VAL A 125 -19.09 -6.55 -4.05
CA VAL A 125 -18.99 -6.84 -5.47
C VAL A 125 -18.89 -5.52 -6.21
N ILE A 126 -17.71 -5.25 -6.79
CA ILE A 126 -17.37 -3.98 -7.45
C ILE A 126 -16.89 -4.22 -8.87
N ASP A 127 -16.86 -3.20 -9.70
CA ASP A 127 -16.32 -3.29 -11.05
C ASP A 127 -14.82 -3.60 -11.03
N LYS A 128 -14.33 -4.41 -11.98
CA LYS A 128 -12.90 -4.80 -12.03
C LYS A 128 -11.96 -3.61 -12.10
N ILE A 129 -12.37 -2.56 -12.82
CA ILE A 129 -11.57 -1.34 -12.97
C ILE A 129 -11.52 -0.48 -11.70
N PHE A 130 -12.43 -0.73 -10.74
CA PHE A 130 -12.45 0.06 -9.51
C PHE A 130 -11.23 -0.26 -8.63
N LYS A 131 -10.51 0.78 -8.19
CA LYS A 131 -9.28 0.65 -7.40
C LYS A 131 -9.63 0.29 -5.95
N ILE A 132 -9.14 -0.83 -5.45
CA ILE A 132 -9.41 -1.33 -4.09
C ILE A 132 -8.94 -0.33 -3.03
N GLY A 133 -7.78 0.31 -3.21
CA GLY A 133 -7.29 1.32 -2.28
C GLY A 133 -8.22 2.54 -2.14
N LEU A 134 -9.02 2.85 -3.17
CA LEU A 134 -10.06 3.88 -3.07
C LEU A 134 -11.22 3.41 -2.19
N LEU A 135 -11.61 2.14 -2.30
CA LEU A 135 -12.65 1.55 -1.44
C LEU A 135 -12.21 1.57 0.03
N GLU A 136 -10.98 1.14 0.33
CA GLU A 136 -10.42 1.20 1.69
C GLU A 136 -10.42 2.64 2.24
N LYS A 137 -10.04 3.61 1.41
CA LYS A 137 -10.04 5.02 1.79
C LYS A 137 -11.44 5.52 2.10
N ILE A 138 -12.43 5.25 1.23
CA ILE A 138 -13.84 5.63 1.43
C ILE A 138 -14.36 5.05 2.75
N ILE A 139 -14.13 3.76 3.00
CA ILE A 139 -14.57 3.11 4.24
C ILE A 139 -13.92 3.79 5.45
N LYS A 140 -12.62 4.03 5.43
CA LYS A 140 -11.88 4.67 6.52
C LYS A 140 -12.37 6.09 6.83
N GLU A 141 -12.82 6.82 5.81
CA GLU A 141 -13.32 8.19 5.93
C GLU A 141 -14.77 8.27 6.47
N ILE A 142 -15.54 7.18 6.50
CA ILE A 142 -16.92 7.16 7.03
C ILE A 142 -16.94 7.58 8.50
N ASP A 143 -16.05 7.04 9.31
CA ASP A 143 -15.91 7.42 10.72
C ASP A 143 -14.46 7.22 11.19
N ILE A 144 -13.66 8.26 11.07
CA ILE A 144 -12.25 8.26 11.46
C ILE A 144 -12.08 8.02 12.98
N SER A 145 -13.09 8.36 13.78
CA SER A 145 -13.04 8.21 15.23
C SER A 145 -13.26 6.77 15.68
N LEU A 146 -14.03 6.01 14.92
CA LEU A 146 -14.42 4.63 15.21
C LEU A 146 -13.59 3.61 14.43
N ILE A 147 -13.35 3.86 13.15
CA ILE A 147 -12.64 2.93 12.25
C ILE A 147 -11.13 3.12 12.45
N ARG A 148 -10.48 2.10 13.01
CA ARG A 148 -9.03 2.10 13.27
C ARG A 148 -8.23 1.57 12.12
N GLU A 149 -8.72 0.52 11.49
CA GLU A 149 -8.04 -0.16 10.42
C GLU A 149 -9.05 -0.72 9.41
N VAL A 150 -8.69 -0.64 8.15
CA VAL A 150 -9.41 -1.25 7.03
C VAL A 150 -8.39 -2.06 6.26
N LYS A 151 -8.62 -3.35 6.08
CA LYS A 151 -7.67 -4.26 5.45
C LYS A 151 -8.38 -5.19 4.47
N THR A 152 -8.02 -5.12 3.21
CA THR A 152 -8.42 -6.12 2.22
C THR A 152 -7.64 -7.40 2.47
N PHE A 153 -8.34 -8.52 2.59
CA PHE A 153 -7.72 -9.82 2.82
C PHE A 153 -7.98 -10.84 1.71
N ASP A 154 -8.98 -10.59 0.84
CA ASP A 154 -9.23 -11.45 -0.31
C ASP A 154 -9.82 -10.66 -1.50
N VAL A 155 -9.47 -11.10 -2.71
CA VAL A 155 -10.02 -10.59 -3.98
C VAL A 155 -10.32 -11.78 -4.87
N TYR A 156 -11.58 -12.01 -5.16
CA TYR A 156 -12.04 -13.14 -5.93
C TYR A 156 -12.64 -12.72 -7.28
N GLU A 157 -12.20 -13.38 -8.33
CA GLU A 157 -12.74 -13.30 -9.68
C GLU A 157 -12.99 -14.73 -10.18
N GLY A 158 -14.24 -15.13 -10.39
CA GLY A 158 -14.52 -16.50 -10.79
C GLY A 158 -16.00 -16.76 -11.05
N GLU A 159 -16.35 -18.04 -11.07
CA GLU A 159 -17.75 -18.47 -11.19
C GLU A 159 -18.58 -17.82 -10.09
N ASN A 160 -19.80 -17.43 -10.35
CA ASN A 160 -20.74 -16.70 -9.50
C ASN A 160 -20.48 -15.18 -9.34
N ILE A 161 -19.47 -14.62 -9.98
CA ILE A 161 -19.27 -13.16 -10.08
C ILE A 161 -19.39 -12.76 -11.56
N PRO A 162 -20.13 -11.68 -11.89
CA PRO A 162 -20.18 -11.18 -13.29
C PRO A 162 -18.78 -10.94 -13.84
N LYS A 163 -18.54 -11.22 -15.11
CA LYS A 163 -17.21 -11.17 -15.76
C LYS A 163 -16.53 -9.80 -15.69
N ASP A 164 -17.31 -8.74 -15.55
CA ASP A 164 -16.87 -7.34 -15.43
C ASP A 164 -16.67 -6.90 -13.97
N LYS A 165 -16.92 -7.80 -13.01
CA LYS A 165 -16.85 -7.52 -11.57
C LYS A 165 -15.85 -8.40 -10.83
N LYS A 166 -15.50 -7.97 -9.63
CA LYS A 166 -14.71 -8.71 -8.64
C LYS A 166 -15.34 -8.60 -7.27
N SER A 167 -15.19 -9.63 -6.45
CA SER A 167 -15.53 -9.61 -5.03
C SER A 167 -14.30 -9.23 -4.23
N VAL A 168 -14.44 -8.27 -3.33
CA VAL A 168 -13.36 -7.81 -2.45
C VAL A 168 -13.80 -8.01 -1.01
N ALA A 169 -13.07 -8.83 -0.27
CA ALA A 169 -13.31 -9.09 1.14
C ALA A 169 -12.43 -8.17 2.00
N ILE A 170 -13.07 -7.44 2.89
CA ILE A 170 -12.44 -6.39 3.72
C ILE A 170 -12.75 -6.66 5.19
N ASN A 171 -11.71 -6.66 6.01
CA ASN A 171 -11.83 -6.63 7.46
C ASN A 171 -11.76 -5.18 7.94
N VAL A 172 -12.75 -4.77 8.74
CA VAL A 172 -12.80 -3.45 9.37
C VAL A 172 -12.66 -3.62 10.88
N THR A 173 -11.60 -3.02 11.42
CA THR A 173 -11.37 -2.97 12.87
C THR A 173 -11.94 -1.69 13.44
N LEU A 174 -12.92 -1.85 14.34
CA LEU A 174 -13.61 -0.78 15.03
C LEU A 174 -13.11 -0.68 16.47
N GLN A 175 -12.86 0.53 16.95
CA GLN A 175 -12.52 0.80 18.34
C GLN A 175 -12.92 2.22 18.72
N SER A 176 -13.90 2.35 19.58
CA SER A 176 -14.33 3.64 20.12
C SER A 176 -13.26 4.24 21.04
N VAL A 177 -13.26 5.58 21.17
CA VAL A 177 -12.41 6.32 22.11
C VAL A 177 -13.17 6.67 23.37
N ASN A 178 -14.51 6.84 23.29
CA ASN A 178 -15.30 7.47 24.33
C ASN A 178 -16.37 6.57 24.97
N LYS A 179 -16.78 5.48 24.32
CA LYS A 179 -17.81 4.56 24.82
C LYS A 179 -17.83 3.23 24.05
N THR A 180 -18.37 2.21 24.69
CA THR A 180 -18.72 0.92 24.08
C THR A 180 -19.97 1.02 23.21
#